data_060ad8db8bf4bddffaa3e456c63c1b88
#
_entry.id   060ad8db8bf4bddffaa3e456c63c1b88
#
_cell.length_a   1.000
_cell.length_b   1.000
_cell.length_c   1.000
_cell.angle_alpha   90.00
_cell.angle_beta   90.00
_cell.angle_gamma   90.00
#
_symmetry.space_group_name_H-M   'P 1'
#
loop_
_entity.id
_entity.type
_entity.pdbx_description
1 polymer ?
#
loop_
_entity_poly.entity_id
_entity_poly.type
_entity_poly.pdbx_seq_one_letter_code
_entity_poly.pdbx_strand_id
1 'polypeptide(L)'
;IFILYYCHKNKVSNLKFLDIVVVGLILAQAIGRWGNFFNQEAYGAITTKQELINMHIPQFIINGMYIDGNYYQPTFLYESILDLLGFVILFLIRCYPYLKIGFLTGLYLIWYGVTRFFVEGMRSDSLMLGPLKMAQVVSIMMIICGIYFCFIRNIKSKKFENLYQEGGIRHEV
;
A
#
# COMPACT_ATOMS: atom_id res chain seq x y z
N ILE A 1 5.67 4.07 -18.11
CA ILE A 1 5.92 4.82 -19.35
C ILE A 1 4.78 5.82 -19.59
N PHE A 2 3.49 5.39 -19.65
CA PHE A 2 2.36 6.28 -19.94
C PHE A 2 2.25 7.47 -18.97
N ILE A 3 2.37 7.22 -17.65
CA ILE A 3 2.31 8.27 -16.61
C ILE A 3 3.42 9.31 -16.82
N LEU A 4 4.65 8.88 -17.08
CA LEU A 4 5.76 9.79 -17.32
C LEU A 4 5.56 10.63 -18.58
N TYR A 5 5.05 10.02 -19.65
CA TYR A 5 4.71 10.71 -20.87
C TYR A 5 3.60 11.76 -20.65
N TYR A 6 2.53 11.36 -19.94
CA TYR A 6 1.41 12.27 -19.62
C TYR A 6 1.86 13.47 -18.79
N CYS A 7 2.65 13.23 -17.72
CA CYS A 7 3.16 14.29 -16.86
C CYS A 7 4.10 15.22 -17.63
N HIS A 8 4.98 14.66 -18.49
CA HIS A 8 5.88 15.47 -19.33
C HIS A 8 5.10 16.33 -20.33
N LYS A 9 4.12 15.75 -21.04
CA LYS A 9 3.29 16.46 -22.01
C LYS A 9 2.49 17.60 -21.38
N ASN A 10 1.95 17.39 -20.18
CA ASN A 10 1.10 18.37 -19.48
C ASN A 10 1.88 19.27 -18.50
N LYS A 11 3.22 19.20 -18.48
CA LYS A 11 4.09 19.97 -17.56
C LYS A 11 3.75 19.79 -16.07
N VAL A 12 3.19 18.65 -15.69
CA VAL A 12 2.86 18.29 -14.30
C VAL A 12 4.03 17.60 -13.65
N SER A 13 4.35 17.94 -12.40
CA SER A 13 5.37 17.23 -11.63
C SER A 13 4.97 15.76 -11.41
N ASN A 14 5.86 14.81 -11.79
CA ASN A 14 5.63 13.38 -11.62
C ASN A 14 5.28 13.02 -10.16
N LEU A 15 5.94 13.64 -9.19
CA LEU A 15 5.70 13.38 -7.77
C LEU A 15 4.35 13.92 -7.30
N LYS A 16 3.93 15.09 -7.82
CA LYS A 16 2.59 15.65 -7.51
C LYS A 16 1.49 14.71 -8.02
N PHE A 17 1.67 14.18 -9.23
CA PHE A 17 0.76 13.19 -9.80
C PHE A 17 0.74 11.90 -8.96
N LEU A 18 1.90 11.39 -8.55
CA LEU A 18 2.00 10.20 -7.70
C LEU A 18 1.31 10.39 -6.36
N ASP A 19 1.48 11.54 -5.69
CA ASP A 19 0.81 11.84 -4.41
C ASP A 19 -0.72 11.78 -4.51
N ILE A 20 -1.29 12.11 -5.68
CA ILE A 20 -2.73 11.98 -5.93
C ILE A 20 -3.11 10.50 -6.13
N VAL A 21 -2.33 9.79 -6.93
CA VAL A 21 -2.63 8.42 -7.35
C VAL A 21 -2.49 7.42 -6.21
N VAL A 22 -1.49 7.56 -5.34
CA VAL A 22 -1.21 6.57 -4.28
C VAL A 22 -2.37 6.39 -3.29
N VAL A 23 -3.18 7.43 -3.07
CA VAL A 23 -4.37 7.34 -2.20
C VAL A 23 -5.43 6.41 -2.82
N GLY A 24 -5.67 6.53 -4.13
CA GLY A 24 -6.56 5.61 -4.84
C GLY A 24 -5.95 4.21 -5.02
N LEU A 25 -4.63 4.14 -5.19
CA LEU A 25 -3.91 2.89 -5.40
C LEU A 25 -4.01 1.96 -4.19
N ILE A 26 -3.80 2.46 -2.97
CA ILE A 26 -3.91 1.63 -1.77
C ILE A 26 -5.33 1.12 -1.55
N LEU A 27 -6.37 1.91 -1.88
CA LEU A 27 -7.76 1.45 -1.85
C LEU A 27 -8.00 0.35 -2.89
N ALA A 28 -7.49 0.51 -4.10
CA ALA A 28 -7.58 -0.50 -5.15
C ALA A 28 -6.86 -1.80 -4.74
N GLN A 29 -5.74 -1.70 -4.03
CA GLN A 29 -5.03 -2.86 -3.46
C GLN A 29 -5.89 -3.56 -2.41
N ALA A 30 -6.47 -2.84 -1.45
CA ALA A 30 -7.37 -3.41 -0.45
C ALA A 30 -8.52 -4.23 -1.08
N ILE A 31 -9.13 -3.70 -2.13
CA ILE A 31 -10.20 -4.39 -2.88
C ILE A 31 -9.63 -5.57 -3.66
N GLY A 32 -8.48 -5.40 -4.31
CA GLY A 32 -7.85 -6.43 -5.13
C GLY A 32 -7.46 -7.69 -4.35
N ARG A 33 -7.19 -7.58 -3.04
CA ARG A 33 -6.91 -8.74 -2.17
C ARG A 33 -8.07 -9.74 -2.07
N TRP A 34 -9.29 -9.28 -2.25
CA TRP A 34 -10.45 -10.18 -2.32
C TRP A 34 -10.42 -11.10 -3.54
N GLY A 35 -9.73 -10.70 -4.62
CA GLY A 35 -9.46 -11.58 -5.76
C GLY A 35 -8.69 -12.84 -5.35
N ASN A 36 -7.70 -12.72 -4.48
CA ASN A 36 -6.95 -13.87 -3.96
C ASN A 36 -7.84 -14.85 -3.18
N PHE A 37 -8.84 -14.32 -2.44
CA PHE A 37 -9.82 -15.16 -1.74
C PHE A 37 -10.69 -15.95 -2.71
N PHE A 38 -11.21 -15.30 -3.75
CA PHE A 38 -12.06 -15.98 -4.75
C PHE A 38 -11.28 -16.98 -5.60
N ASN A 39 -10.00 -16.69 -5.87
CA ASN A 39 -9.11 -17.59 -6.61
C ASN A 39 -8.48 -18.68 -5.71
N GLN A 40 -8.70 -18.64 -4.40
CA GLN A 40 -8.08 -19.55 -3.42
C GLN A 40 -6.55 -19.59 -3.57
N GLU A 41 -5.91 -18.44 -3.66
CA GLU A 41 -4.46 -18.26 -3.81
C GLU A 41 -3.89 -17.34 -2.74
N ALA A 42 -2.55 -17.35 -2.58
CA ALA A 42 -1.85 -16.45 -1.67
C ALA A 42 -2.29 -16.56 -0.20
N TYR A 43 -2.62 -17.75 0.26
CA TYR A 43 -3.01 -18.01 1.64
C TYR A 43 -1.80 -18.22 2.57
N GLY A 44 -2.05 -18.15 3.88
CA GLY A 44 -1.03 -18.31 4.91
C GLY A 44 -0.76 -19.76 5.32
N ALA A 45 -0.21 -19.93 6.51
CA ALA A 45 0.07 -21.24 7.06
C ALA A 45 -1.21 -22.05 7.34
N ILE A 46 -1.07 -23.38 7.41
CA ILE A 46 -2.15 -24.27 7.84
C ILE A 46 -2.57 -23.90 9.27
N THR A 47 -3.86 -23.88 9.49
CA THR A 47 -4.49 -23.55 10.78
C THR A 47 -5.66 -24.49 11.06
N THR A 48 -6.40 -24.26 12.15
CA THR A 48 -7.58 -25.02 12.49
C THR A 48 -8.84 -24.16 12.37
N LYS A 49 -9.99 -24.82 12.10
CA LYS A 49 -11.27 -24.12 12.08
C LYS A 49 -11.54 -23.37 13.40
N GLN A 50 -11.15 -23.97 14.52
CA GLN A 50 -11.37 -23.38 15.83
C GLN A 50 -10.54 -22.10 16.04
N GLU A 51 -9.31 -22.06 15.55
CA GLU A 51 -8.48 -20.84 15.59
C GLU A 51 -9.11 -19.69 14.77
N LEU A 52 -9.63 -19.98 13.58
CA LEU A 52 -10.31 -19.00 12.75
C LEU A 52 -11.59 -18.46 13.44
N ILE A 53 -12.35 -19.32 14.12
CA ILE A 53 -13.52 -18.91 14.91
C ILE A 53 -13.09 -18.02 16.10
N ASN A 54 -12.01 -18.41 16.80
CA ASN A 54 -11.49 -17.63 17.93
C ASN A 54 -10.99 -16.24 17.51
N MET A 55 -10.50 -16.10 16.27
CA MET A 55 -10.15 -14.80 15.66
C MET A 55 -11.36 -13.99 15.19
N HIS A 56 -12.58 -14.45 15.45
CA HIS A 56 -13.85 -13.80 15.05
C HIS A 56 -13.97 -13.61 13.53
N ILE A 57 -13.37 -14.49 12.73
CA ILE A 57 -13.44 -14.43 11.27
C ILE A 57 -14.85 -14.88 10.84
N PRO A 58 -15.52 -14.13 9.93
CA PRO A 58 -16.83 -14.48 9.43
C PRO A 58 -16.89 -15.88 8.81
N GLN A 59 -17.99 -16.60 9.05
CA GLN A 59 -18.13 -18.00 8.64
C GLN A 59 -17.95 -18.23 7.12
N PHE A 60 -18.37 -17.27 6.28
CA PHE A 60 -18.20 -17.40 4.83
C PHE A 60 -16.71 -17.36 4.41
N ILE A 61 -15.87 -16.60 5.14
CA ILE A 61 -14.41 -16.59 4.91
C ILE A 61 -13.82 -17.90 5.39
N ILE A 62 -14.21 -18.39 6.58
CA ILE A 62 -13.73 -19.67 7.11
C ILE A 62 -14.02 -20.80 6.12
N ASN A 63 -15.22 -20.82 5.54
CA ASN A 63 -15.58 -21.83 4.55
C ASN A 63 -14.76 -21.71 3.25
N GLY A 64 -14.45 -20.48 2.78
CA GLY A 64 -13.62 -20.24 1.60
C GLY A 64 -12.14 -20.56 1.82
N MET A 65 -11.69 -20.56 3.09
CA MET A 65 -10.30 -20.91 3.45
C MET A 65 -10.08 -22.41 3.72
N TYR A 66 -11.11 -23.23 3.45
CA TYR A 66 -10.97 -24.69 3.46
C TYR A 66 -10.58 -25.16 2.05
N ILE A 67 -9.30 -25.46 1.85
CA ILE A 67 -8.70 -25.78 0.54
C ILE A 67 -7.98 -27.12 0.68
N ASP A 68 -8.22 -28.04 -0.24
CA ASP A 68 -7.57 -29.36 -0.30
C ASP A 68 -7.55 -30.12 1.05
N GLY A 69 -8.65 -30.04 1.81
CA GLY A 69 -8.79 -30.77 3.08
C GLY A 69 -8.21 -30.06 4.31
N ASN A 70 -7.61 -28.87 4.17
CA ASN A 70 -7.01 -28.11 5.27
C ASN A 70 -7.59 -26.70 5.35
N TYR A 71 -7.56 -26.12 6.56
CA TYR A 71 -7.84 -24.70 6.77
C TYR A 71 -6.55 -23.89 6.69
N TYR A 72 -6.61 -22.70 6.09
CA TYR A 72 -5.47 -21.80 5.95
C TYR A 72 -5.76 -20.44 6.54
N GLN A 73 -4.71 -19.76 6.99
CA GLN A 73 -4.84 -18.38 7.47
C GLN A 73 -5.19 -17.42 6.32
N PRO A 74 -6.18 -16.54 6.51
CA PRO A 74 -6.66 -15.62 5.46
C PRO A 74 -5.76 -14.37 5.37
N THR A 75 -4.56 -14.54 4.83
CA THR A 75 -3.59 -13.43 4.66
C THR A 75 -4.14 -12.31 3.80
N PHE A 76 -5.02 -12.62 2.83
CA PHE A 76 -5.73 -11.61 2.02
C PHE A 76 -6.54 -10.64 2.89
N LEU A 77 -7.20 -11.16 3.94
CA LEU A 77 -8.02 -10.36 4.85
C LEU A 77 -7.16 -9.41 5.68
N TYR A 78 -6.05 -9.91 6.21
CA TYR A 78 -5.12 -9.09 6.99
C TYR A 78 -4.53 -7.97 6.13
N GLU A 79 -4.09 -8.29 4.91
CA GLU A 79 -3.56 -7.30 3.96
C GLU A 79 -4.63 -6.29 3.54
N SER A 80 -5.84 -6.74 3.24
CA SER A 80 -6.97 -5.86 2.88
C SER A 80 -7.33 -4.88 4.00
N ILE A 81 -7.39 -5.34 5.26
CA ILE A 81 -7.67 -4.48 6.42
C ILE A 81 -6.56 -3.45 6.62
N LEU A 82 -5.29 -3.87 6.53
CA LEU A 82 -4.15 -2.97 6.68
C LEU A 82 -4.08 -1.94 5.54
N ASP A 83 -4.36 -2.35 4.30
CA ASP A 83 -4.42 -1.44 3.16
C ASP A 83 -5.59 -0.45 3.28
N LEU A 84 -6.75 -0.90 3.78
CA LEU A 84 -7.89 -0.02 4.05
C LEU A 84 -7.57 0.99 5.16
N LEU A 85 -6.91 0.56 6.24
CA LEU A 85 -6.43 1.45 7.29
C LEU A 85 -5.43 2.47 6.75
N GLY A 86 -4.47 2.02 5.93
CA GLY A 86 -3.53 2.89 5.24
C GLY A 86 -4.23 3.91 4.33
N PHE A 87 -5.27 3.49 3.61
CA PHE A 87 -6.11 4.39 2.81
C PHE A 87 -6.73 5.49 3.67
N VAL A 88 -7.35 5.15 4.80
CA VAL A 88 -7.96 6.13 5.71
C VAL A 88 -6.91 7.13 6.22
N ILE A 89 -5.75 6.64 6.63
CA ILE A 89 -4.65 7.49 7.11
C ILE A 89 -4.17 8.45 6.01
N LEU A 90 -3.88 7.95 4.80
CA LEU A 90 -3.44 8.76 3.67
C LEU A 90 -4.51 9.77 3.24
N PHE A 91 -5.78 9.37 3.25
CA PHE A 91 -6.91 10.23 2.90
C PHE A 91 -7.07 11.39 3.89
N LEU A 92 -6.94 11.14 5.20
CA LEU A 92 -7.01 12.18 6.23
C LEU A 92 -5.79 13.12 6.15
N ILE A 93 -4.58 12.57 5.98
CA ILE A 93 -3.37 13.36 5.84
C ILE A 93 -3.42 14.25 4.59
N ARG A 94 -3.98 13.74 3.48
CA ARG A 94 -4.15 14.51 2.23
C ARG A 94 -4.90 15.83 2.43
N CYS A 95 -5.80 15.89 3.40
CA CYS A 95 -6.56 17.12 3.69
C CYS A 95 -5.72 18.20 4.40
N TYR A 96 -4.49 17.90 4.80
CA TYR A 96 -3.63 18.86 5.47
C TYR A 96 -3.00 19.84 4.48
N PRO A 97 -3.18 21.19 4.67
CA PRO A 97 -2.85 22.19 3.66
C PRO A 97 -1.34 22.43 3.43
N TYR A 98 -0.49 21.96 4.36
CA TYR A 98 0.96 22.22 4.30
C TYR A 98 1.78 21.00 3.85
N LEU A 99 1.17 20.07 3.14
CA LEU A 99 1.88 18.89 2.65
C LEU A 99 2.88 19.25 1.56
N LYS A 100 4.08 18.71 1.70
CA LYS A 100 5.13 18.81 0.69
C LYS A 100 4.93 17.77 -0.40
N ILE A 101 5.28 18.11 -1.64
CA ILE A 101 5.21 17.18 -2.78
C ILE A 101 6.13 15.98 -2.55
N GLY A 102 5.60 14.78 -2.72
CA GLY A 102 6.28 13.50 -2.50
C GLY A 102 6.09 12.91 -1.10
N PHE A 103 5.44 13.64 -0.17
CA PHE A 103 5.23 13.15 1.19
C PHE A 103 4.21 12.01 1.24
N LEU A 104 3.06 12.14 0.56
CA LEU A 104 2.05 11.08 0.50
C LEU A 104 2.59 9.83 -0.20
N THR A 105 3.35 10.00 -1.26
CA THR A 105 4.04 8.90 -1.96
C THR A 105 5.03 8.21 -1.02
N GLY A 106 5.83 8.97 -0.27
CA GLY A 106 6.76 8.42 0.70
C GLY A 106 6.05 7.64 1.81
N LEU A 107 4.97 8.20 2.37
CA LEU A 107 4.19 7.56 3.42
C LEU A 107 3.51 6.27 2.92
N TYR A 108 2.97 6.28 1.70
CA TYR A 108 2.44 5.07 1.06
C TYR A 108 3.51 3.98 0.93
N LEU A 109 4.71 4.34 0.45
CA LEU A 109 5.81 3.38 0.29
C LEU A 109 6.22 2.75 1.62
N ILE A 110 6.27 3.54 2.69
CA ILE A 110 6.57 3.03 4.04
C ILE A 110 5.45 2.10 4.50
N TRP A 111 4.21 2.56 4.45
CA TRP A 111 3.06 1.80 4.94
C TRP A 111 2.91 0.47 4.21
N TYR A 112 2.85 0.51 2.89
CA TYR A 112 2.69 -0.69 2.07
C TYR A 112 3.90 -1.62 2.18
N GLY A 113 5.13 -1.06 2.21
CA GLY A 113 6.35 -1.85 2.41
C GLY A 113 6.34 -2.59 3.75
N VAL A 114 5.94 -1.93 4.85
CA VAL A 114 5.82 -2.57 6.16
C VAL A 114 4.74 -3.65 6.14
N THR A 115 3.54 -3.32 5.65
CA THR A 115 2.44 -4.29 5.55
C THR A 115 2.85 -5.52 4.74
N ARG A 116 3.43 -5.31 3.57
CA ARG A 116 3.85 -6.39 2.69
C ARG A 116 4.97 -7.23 3.28
N PHE A 117 5.90 -6.64 3.99
CA PHE A 117 6.97 -7.37 4.67
C PHE A 117 6.43 -8.38 5.68
N PHE A 118 5.48 -7.96 6.53
CA PHE A 118 4.88 -8.84 7.54
C PHE A 118 3.96 -9.89 6.93
N VAL A 119 3.08 -9.50 6.01
CA VAL A 119 2.14 -10.45 5.37
C VAL A 119 2.89 -11.49 4.56
N GLU A 120 3.95 -11.13 3.84
CA GLU A 120 4.78 -12.09 3.11
C GLU A 120 5.47 -13.08 4.06
N GLY A 121 5.81 -12.65 5.28
CA GLY A 121 6.32 -13.54 6.32
C GLY A 121 5.37 -14.67 6.65
N MET A 122 4.06 -14.44 6.61
CA MET A 122 3.00 -15.39 6.95
C MET A 122 2.60 -16.30 5.78
N ARG A 123 3.00 -15.97 4.54
CA ARG A 123 2.64 -16.76 3.34
C ARG A 123 3.46 -18.03 3.21
N SER A 124 2.80 -19.10 2.81
CA SER A 124 3.42 -20.41 2.53
C SER A 124 3.94 -20.54 1.10
N ASP A 125 3.39 -19.79 0.15
CA ASP A 125 3.65 -19.84 -1.30
C ASP A 125 4.57 -18.72 -1.82
N SER A 126 5.47 -18.21 -0.97
CA SER A 126 6.35 -17.09 -1.30
C SER A 126 7.43 -17.46 -2.31
N LEU A 127 7.68 -16.58 -3.29
CA LEU A 127 8.83 -16.68 -4.18
C LEU A 127 10.14 -16.43 -3.41
N MET A 128 11.05 -17.40 -3.46
CA MET A 128 12.34 -17.34 -2.78
C MET A 128 13.43 -16.84 -3.71
N LEU A 129 14.27 -15.92 -3.21
CA LEU A 129 15.53 -15.51 -3.84
C LEU A 129 16.68 -15.98 -2.93
N GLY A 130 17.14 -17.22 -3.12
CA GLY A 130 18.04 -17.86 -2.17
C GLY A 130 17.34 -18.04 -0.80
N PRO A 131 17.95 -17.59 0.32
CA PRO A 131 17.35 -17.69 1.65
C PRO A 131 16.29 -16.61 1.95
N LEU A 132 16.11 -15.62 1.07
CA LEU A 132 15.22 -14.48 1.29
C LEU A 132 13.95 -14.56 0.43
N LYS A 133 12.83 -14.13 0.98
CA LYS A 133 11.60 -13.94 0.21
C LYS A 133 11.71 -12.69 -0.66
N MET A 134 11.53 -12.82 -1.96
CA MET A 134 11.67 -11.72 -2.92
C MET A 134 10.84 -10.49 -2.54
N ALA A 135 9.59 -10.70 -2.13
CA ALA A 135 8.71 -9.60 -1.74
C ALA A 135 9.19 -8.86 -0.49
N GLN A 136 9.89 -9.52 0.44
CA GLN A 136 10.48 -8.85 1.60
C GLN A 136 11.64 -7.94 1.21
N VAL A 137 12.48 -8.37 0.26
CA VAL A 137 13.57 -7.52 -0.26
C VAL A 137 13.01 -6.26 -0.93
N VAL A 138 11.99 -6.43 -1.78
CA VAL A 138 11.30 -5.30 -2.43
C VAL A 138 10.67 -4.39 -1.38
N SER A 139 10.05 -4.95 -0.33
CA SER A 139 9.44 -4.17 0.76
C SER A 139 10.46 -3.31 1.50
N ILE A 140 11.64 -3.85 1.80
CA ILE A 140 12.73 -3.06 2.42
C ILE A 140 13.16 -1.90 1.52
N MET A 141 13.33 -2.14 0.21
CA MET A 141 13.65 -1.06 -0.74
C MET A 141 12.57 0.01 -0.77
N MET A 142 11.29 -0.37 -0.74
CA MET A 142 10.17 0.57 -0.69
C MET A 142 10.21 1.42 0.59
N ILE A 143 10.48 0.81 1.75
CA ILE A 143 10.59 1.52 3.02
C ILE A 143 11.74 2.54 2.98
N ILE A 144 12.91 2.16 2.48
CA ILE A 144 14.07 3.06 2.34
C ILE A 144 13.75 4.23 1.41
N CYS A 145 13.15 3.96 0.26
CA CYS A 145 12.69 5.01 -0.67
C CYS A 145 11.66 5.93 -0.02
N GLY A 146 10.69 5.37 0.73
CA GLY A 146 9.67 6.14 1.43
C GLY A 146 10.27 7.08 2.48
N ILE A 147 11.22 6.60 3.28
CA ILE A 147 11.97 7.41 4.25
C ILE A 147 12.73 8.55 3.53
N TYR A 148 13.37 8.25 2.40
CA TYR A 148 14.04 9.27 1.60
C TYR A 148 13.07 10.39 1.18
N PHE A 149 11.89 10.05 0.65
CA PHE A 149 10.89 11.03 0.22
C PHE A 149 10.31 11.82 1.40
N CYS A 150 9.97 11.16 2.51
CA CYS A 150 9.35 11.82 3.65
C CYS A 150 10.30 12.77 4.39
N PHE A 151 11.57 12.36 4.56
CA PHE A 151 12.49 13.06 5.45
C PHE A 151 13.62 13.76 4.69
N ILE A 152 14.45 13.03 3.94
CA ILE A 152 15.71 13.56 3.40
C ILE A 152 15.44 14.62 2.32
N ARG A 153 14.54 14.33 1.39
CA ARG A 153 14.17 15.27 0.32
C ARG A 153 13.51 16.52 0.88
N ASN A 154 12.63 16.38 1.87
CA ASN A 154 11.92 17.50 2.49
C ASN A 154 12.83 18.41 3.31
N ILE A 155 13.92 17.89 3.92
CA ILE A 155 14.91 18.69 4.66
C ILE A 155 15.79 19.50 3.68
N LYS A 156 16.19 18.89 2.54
CA LYS A 156 17.09 19.51 1.55
C LYS A 156 16.40 20.52 0.64
N SER A 157 15.10 20.48 0.51
CA SER A 157 14.35 21.42 -0.33
C SER A 157 14.17 22.77 0.38
N LYS A 158 14.90 23.81 -0.09
CA LYS A 158 14.76 25.19 0.39
C LYS A 158 13.45 25.87 -0.07
N LYS A 159 12.75 25.31 -1.06
CA LYS A 159 11.45 25.81 -1.54
C LYS A 159 10.37 24.88 -0.99
N PHE A 160 9.46 25.44 -0.23
CA PHE A 160 8.21 24.80 0.17
C PHE A 160 7.31 24.69 -1.06
N GLU A 161 7.36 23.59 -1.78
CA GLU A 161 6.41 23.27 -2.83
C GLU A 161 5.19 22.63 -2.17
N ASN A 162 4.17 23.41 -1.89
CA ASN A 162 2.92 22.87 -1.34
C ASN A 162 2.11 22.17 -2.43
N LEU A 163 1.55 21.02 -2.10
CA LEU A 163 0.73 20.20 -3.02
C LEU A 163 -0.44 21.00 -3.63
N TYR A 164 -0.94 22.01 -2.92
CA TYR A 164 -2.14 22.76 -3.28
C TYR A 164 -1.90 24.21 -3.71
N GLN A 165 -0.68 24.76 -3.62
CA GLN A 165 -0.44 26.18 -3.88
C GLN A 165 -0.28 26.56 -5.37
N GLU A 166 -0.09 25.63 -6.28
CA GLU A 166 0.02 25.94 -7.72
C GLU A 166 -1.29 25.87 -8.51
N GLY A 167 -2.44 25.72 -7.86
CA GLY A 167 -3.76 25.72 -8.48
C GLY A 167 -4.61 26.96 -8.17
N GLY A 168 -4.08 27.92 -7.43
CA GLY A 168 -4.73 29.19 -7.19
C GLY A 168 -4.77 30.01 -8.46
N ILE A 169 -5.93 30.06 -9.12
CA ILE A 169 -6.27 31.09 -10.08
C ILE A 169 -5.97 32.42 -9.39
N ARG A 170 -4.95 33.15 -9.85
CA ARG A 170 -4.83 34.56 -9.52
C ARG A 170 -6.06 35.26 -10.09
N HIS A 171 -7.05 35.48 -9.29
CA HIS A 171 -7.97 36.57 -9.51
C HIS A 171 -7.20 37.83 -9.13
N GLU A 172 -6.46 38.37 -10.09
CA GLU A 172 -6.09 39.80 -10.05
C GLU A 172 -7.38 40.59 -10.27
N VAL A 173 -7.83 41.26 -9.23
CA VAL A 173 -8.75 42.38 -9.30
C VAL A 173 -7.90 43.65 -9.25
#